data_c0680eff46a3e96287e38e502b09ae55
#
_entry.id   c0680eff46a3e96287e38e502b09ae55
#
_cell.length_a   1.000
_cell.length_b   1.000
_cell.length_c   1.000
_cell.angle_alpha   90.00
_cell.angle_beta   90.00
_cell.angle_gamma   90.00
#
_symmetry.space_group_name_H-M   'P 1'
#
loop_
_entity.id
_entity.type
_entity.pdbx_description
1 polymer ?
#
loop_
_entity_poly.entity_id
_entity_poly.type
_entity_poly.pdbx_seq_one_letter_code
_entity_poly.pdbx_strand_id
1 'polypeptide(L)'
;LPYKPKRRTKGQMAIEAGLEPLANLLLTDPMQDPEQAAARFLNAEQGITDSKAALDGARYILMERFAEQADLLEKLRDYLWQNATLRARVVAGKEQEGAKFKDYFEHDEPLHKAPSHRVLAMLRGRNEGILNLALVTGDDESASPCEGIIAHHLRLNLQNRPADKWLQGVVSWTWKIKLSLQMETELIGRIRESAEDEAIKVFAMNLKDLLMAAPAGMRCTMGLDPGIRTGVKVAVVDATGKLVDHATIYPFEPKRQIDQSLKTLSELCQK
;
A
#
# COMPACT_ATOMS: atom_id res chain seq x y z
N LEU A 1 -9.54 23.60 -8.05
CA LEU A 1 -9.82 24.22 -6.74
C LEU A 1 -9.45 23.20 -5.66
N PRO A 2 -8.64 23.57 -4.65
CA PRO A 2 -8.32 22.64 -3.59
C PRO A 2 -9.61 22.22 -2.85
N TYR A 3 -9.78 20.94 -2.65
CA TYR A 3 -10.91 20.39 -1.89
C TYR A 3 -10.81 20.88 -0.44
N LYS A 4 -11.73 21.74 -0.04
CA LYS A 4 -11.82 22.23 1.33
C LYS A 4 -12.60 21.20 2.15
N PRO A 5 -11.99 20.52 3.15
CA PRO A 5 -12.71 19.53 3.95
C PRO A 5 -13.92 20.20 4.62
N LYS A 6 -15.09 19.56 4.53
CA LYS A 6 -16.33 20.04 5.15
C LYS A 6 -16.30 19.95 6.69
N ARG A 7 -15.38 19.15 7.26
CA ARG A 7 -15.22 18.96 8.70
C ARG A 7 -14.03 19.78 9.20
N ARG A 8 -14.22 20.54 10.27
CA ARG A 8 -13.15 21.26 10.96
C ARG A 8 -12.07 20.30 11.43
N THR A 9 -10.82 20.62 11.18
CA THR A 9 -9.68 19.86 11.67
C THR A 9 -9.34 20.28 13.10
N LYS A 10 -8.53 19.44 13.79
CA LYS A 10 -8.08 19.78 15.15
C LYS A 10 -7.16 21.00 15.16
N GLY A 11 -6.33 21.18 14.14
CA GLY A 11 -5.49 22.37 13.97
C GLY A 11 -6.32 23.63 13.75
N GLN A 12 -7.37 23.52 12.92
CA GLN A 12 -8.29 24.66 12.70
C GLN A 12 -9.04 25.06 13.97
N MET A 13 -9.53 24.08 14.75
CA MET A 13 -10.14 24.36 16.04
C MET A 13 -9.16 25.02 17.02
N ALA A 14 -7.89 24.60 17.02
CA ALA A 14 -6.85 25.19 17.85
C ALA A 14 -6.49 26.62 17.43
N ILE A 15 -6.52 26.94 16.13
CA ILE A 15 -6.37 28.31 15.60
C ILE A 15 -7.53 29.17 16.09
N GLU A 16 -8.78 28.70 15.96
CA GLU A 16 -9.97 29.40 16.44
C GLU A 16 -9.94 29.63 17.96
N ALA A 17 -9.33 28.72 18.72
CA ALA A 17 -9.09 28.86 20.15
C ALA A 17 -7.92 29.83 20.53
N GLY A 18 -7.24 30.43 19.52
CA GLY A 18 -6.19 31.42 19.74
C GLY A 18 -4.81 30.85 20.01
N LEU A 19 -4.53 29.58 19.66
CA LEU A 19 -3.25 28.93 19.93
C LEU A 19 -2.19 29.08 18.82
N GLU A 20 -2.52 29.74 17.71
CA GLU A 20 -1.55 29.98 16.62
C GLU A 20 -0.31 30.78 17.05
N PRO A 21 -0.43 31.86 17.89
CA PRO A 21 0.73 32.57 18.40
C PRO A 21 1.66 31.70 19.26
N LEU A 22 1.11 30.75 20.06
CA LEU A 22 1.92 29.79 20.82
C LEU A 22 2.69 28.86 19.89
N ALA A 23 2.04 28.33 18.86
CA ALA A 23 2.67 27.46 17.86
C ALA A 23 3.83 28.19 17.15
N ASN A 24 3.60 29.43 16.73
CA ASN A 24 4.61 30.26 16.08
C ASN A 24 5.76 30.61 17.03
N LEU A 25 5.47 30.98 18.27
CA LEU A 25 6.49 31.31 19.29
C LEU A 25 7.47 30.15 19.47
N LEU A 26 6.96 28.94 19.77
CA LEU A 26 7.78 27.77 20.01
C LEU A 26 8.57 27.30 18.78
N LEU A 27 8.05 27.55 17.58
CA LEU A 27 8.74 27.22 16.34
C LEU A 27 9.89 28.22 16.04
N THR A 28 9.67 29.52 16.28
CA THR A 28 10.63 30.58 15.94
C THR A 28 11.65 30.86 17.01
N ASP A 29 11.30 30.67 18.30
CA ASP A 29 12.17 30.84 19.45
C ASP A 29 12.19 29.59 20.34
N PRO A 30 12.99 28.57 20.00
CA PRO A 30 13.12 27.34 20.78
C PRO A 30 13.78 27.51 22.16
N MET A 31 14.23 28.70 22.52
CA MET A 31 14.73 29.01 23.88
C MET A 31 13.61 29.17 24.90
N GLN A 32 12.36 29.33 24.45
CA GLN A 32 11.20 29.37 25.33
C GLN A 32 10.92 28.00 25.94
N ASP A 33 10.62 28.00 27.24
CA ASP A 33 10.08 26.79 27.89
C ASP A 33 8.63 26.56 27.45
N PRO A 34 8.28 25.39 26.89
CA PRO A 34 6.94 25.14 26.36
C PRO A 34 5.83 25.27 27.40
N GLU A 35 6.07 24.76 28.63
CA GLU A 35 5.06 24.80 29.70
C GLU A 35 4.77 26.23 30.15
N GLN A 36 5.85 27.02 30.34
CA GLN A 36 5.73 28.42 30.73
C GLN A 36 5.09 29.26 29.61
N ALA A 37 5.45 28.99 28.37
CA ALA A 37 4.84 29.66 27.23
C ALA A 37 3.34 29.33 27.12
N ALA A 38 2.98 28.05 27.26
CA ALA A 38 1.59 27.58 27.16
C ALA A 38 0.70 28.15 28.27
N ALA A 39 1.22 28.37 29.47
CA ALA A 39 0.47 28.94 30.60
C ALA A 39 -0.15 30.32 30.28
N ARG A 40 0.38 31.04 29.30
CA ARG A 40 -0.12 32.35 28.86
C ARG A 40 -1.32 32.28 27.91
N PHE A 41 -1.65 31.07 27.42
CA PHE A 41 -2.66 30.81 26.41
C PHE A 41 -3.83 29.97 26.94
N LEU A 42 -3.98 29.88 28.28
CA LEU A 42 -5.08 29.17 28.89
C LEU A 42 -6.39 29.95 28.66
N ASN A 43 -7.42 29.23 28.23
CA ASN A 43 -8.75 29.79 28.00
C ASN A 43 -9.81 28.69 28.20
N ALA A 44 -10.40 28.66 29.40
CA ALA A 44 -11.40 27.67 29.78
C ALA A 44 -12.66 27.73 28.91
N GLU A 45 -13.05 28.91 28.43
CA GLU A 45 -14.23 29.10 27.55
C GLU A 45 -14.03 28.42 26.18
N GLN A 46 -12.78 28.32 25.72
CA GLN A 46 -12.40 27.64 24.48
C GLN A 46 -11.92 26.18 24.71
N GLY A 47 -12.07 25.67 25.93
CA GLY A 47 -11.69 24.32 26.30
C GLY A 47 -10.16 24.12 26.53
N ILE A 48 -9.39 25.20 26.63
CA ILE A 48 -7.96 25.18 26.91
C ILE A 48 -7.77 25.33 28.43
N THR A 49 -7.90 24.23 29.15
CA THR A 49 -7.91 24.24 30.63
C THR A 49 -6.56 24.13 31.28
N ASP A 50 -5.53 23.62 30.56
CA ASP A 50 -4.18 23.42 31.07
C ASP A 50 -3.12 23.59 29.99
N SER A 51 -1.84 23.69 30.39
CA SER A 51 -0.71 23.83 29.46
C SER A 51 -0.61 22.68 28.47
N LYS A 52 -0.99 21.46 28.86
CA LYS A 52 -0.98 20.29 27.98
C LYS A 52 -1.99 20.46 26.83
N ALA A 53 -3.18 20.89 27.12
CA ALA A 53 -4.21 21.17 26.10
C ALA A 53 -3.75 22.26 25.14
N ALA A 54 -3.11 23.33 25.65
CA ALA A 54 -2.54 24.39 24.83
C ALA A 54 -1.40 23.87 23.91
N LEU A 55 -0.47 23.07 24.45
CA LEU A 55 0.63 22.46 23.68
C LEU A 55 0.14 21.44 22.66
N ASP A 56 -0.87 20.65 22.98
CA ASP A 56 -1.48 19.72 22.02
C ASP A 56 -2.18 20.47 20.88
N GLY A 57 -2.88 21.56 21.19
CA GLY A 57 -3.46 22.44 20.17
C GLY A 57 -2.40 23.06 19.24
N ALA A 58 -1.33 23.63 19.82
CA ALA A 58 -0.21 24.16 19.06
C ALA A 58 0.47 23.08 18.18
N ARG A 59 0.57 21.84 18.69
CA ARG A 59 1.09 20.69 17.94
C ARG A 59 0.22 20.36 16.74
N TYR A 60 -1.11 20.34 16.88
CA TYR A 60 -2.01 20.11 15.75
C TYR A 60 -1.88 21.18 14.68
N ILE A 61 -1.72 22.45 15.05
CA ILE A 61 -1.50 23.54 14.11
C ILE A 61 -0.23 23.31 13.29
N LEU A 62 0.90 23.05 13.97
CA LEU A 62 2.17 22.82 13.28
C LEU A 62 2.15 21.55 12.41
N MET A 63 1.57 20.47 12.92
CA MET A 63 1.44 19.20 12.19
C MET A 63 0.67 19.37 10.88
N GLU A 64 -0.45 20.11 10.90
CA GLU A 64 -1.24 20.38 9.70
C GLU A 64 -0.47 21.28 8.73
N ARG A 65 0.15 22.34 9.23
CA ARG A 65 0.99 23.28 8.43
C ARG A 65 2.14 22.54 7.74
N PHE A 66 2.82 21.63 8.44
CA PHE A 66 3.92 20.86 7.87
C PHE A 66 3.44 19.86 6.82
N ALA A 67 2.30 19.23 7.08
CA ALA A 67 1.71 18.26 6.16
C ALA A 67 1.15 18.86 4.86
N GLU A 68 1.01 20.19 4.78
CA GLU A 68 0.53 20.89 3.59
C GLU A 68 1.68 21.43 2.70
N GLN A 69 2.94 21.26 3.11
CA GLN A 69 4.08 21.75 2.36
C GLN A 69 4.40 20.84 1.17
N ALA A 70 4.12 21.32 -0.04
CA ALA A 70 4.30 20.55 -1.27
C ALA A 70 5.74 20.03 -1.45
N ASP A 71 6.74 20.91 -1.21
CA ASP A 71 8.16 20.55 -1.33
C ASP A 71 8.60 19.48 -0.32
N LEU A 72 8.01 19.47 0.89
CA LEU A 72 8.26 18.43 1.88
C LEU A 72 7.65 17.09 1.42
N LEU A 73 6.40 17.13 0.94
CA LEU A 73 5.72 15.95 0.45
C LEU A 73 6.46 15.32 -0.76
N GLU A 74 6.98 16.15 -1.67
CA GLU A 74 7.79 15.68 -2.78
C GLU A 74 9.06 14.96 -2.32
N LYS A 75 9.82 15.58 -1.40
CA LYS A 75 11.03 14.96 -0.83
C LYS A 75 10.76 13.63 -0.13
N LEU A 76 9.68 13.55 0.65
CA LEU A 76 9.28 12.31 1.33
C LEU A 76 8.87 11.24 0.34
N ARG A 77 8.12 11.59 -0.71
CA ARG A 77 7.70 10.70 -1.78
C ARG A 77 8.89 10.11 -2.52
N ASP A 78 9.84 10.97 -2.91
CA ASP A 78 11.04 10.54 -3.64
C ASP A 78 11.93 9.65 -2.78
N TYR A 79 12.12 10.04 -1.52
CA TYR A 79 12.88 9.22 -0.58
C TYR A 79 12.24 7.83 -0.37
N LEU A 80 10.94 7.77 -0.12
CA LEU A 80 10.23 6.52 0.09
C LEU A 80 10.20 5.66 -1.17
N TRP A 81 10.01 6.27 -2.34
CA TRP A 81 10.04 5.54 -3.60
C TRP A 81 11.36 4.80 -3.81
N GLN A 82 12.49 5.43 -3.46
CA GLN A 82 13.82 4.86 -3.64
C GLN A 82 14.23 3.88 -2.53
N ASN A 83 13.77 4.12 -1.30
CA ASN A 83 14.33 3.45 -0.11
C ASN A 83 13.32 2.57 0.64
N ALA A 84 12.02 2.69 0.36
CA ALA A 84 11.03 1.88 1.04
C ALA A 84 11.02 0.43 0.52
N THR A 85 10.75 -0.48 1.45
CA THR A 85 10.48 -1.89 1.19
C THR A 85 8.98 -2.14 1.28
N LEU A 86 8.42 -2.76 0.25
CA LEU A 86 7.05 -3.29 0.28
C LEU A 86 7.09 -4.60 1.08
N ARG A 87 6.49 -4.57 2.26
CA ARG A 87 6.41 -5.70 3.18
C ARG A 87 5.03 -6.34 3.10
N ALA A 88 4.99 -7.65 2.88
CA ALA A 88 3.78 -8.45 2.97
C ALA A 88 3.88 -9.45 4.13
N ARG A 89 2.81 -9.55 4.92
CA ARG A 89 2.69 -10.52 6.02
C ARG A 89 1.30 -11.13 6.00
N VAL A 90 1.21 -12.43 6.30
CA VAL A 90 -0.08 -13.09 6.44
C VAL A 90 -0.84 -12.55 7.65
N VAL A 91 -2.14 -12.40 7.50
CA VAL A 91 -3.03 -12.10 8.64
C VAL A 91 -3.09 -13.32 9.54
N ALA A 92 -2.87 -13.13 10.84
CA ALA A 92 -2.88 -14.23 11.81
C ALA A 92 -4.15 -15.08 11.70
N GLY A 93 -3.99 -16.40 11.59
CA GLY A 93 -5.07 -17.38 11.44
C GLY A 93 -5.61 -17.54 10.01
N LYS A 94 -5.03 -16.84 9.00
CA LYS A 94 -5.44 -16.95 7.60
C LYS A 94 -4.52 -17.84 6.73
N GLU A 95 -3.57 -18.55 7.34
CA GLU A 95 -2.56 -19.34 6.63
C GLU A 95 -3.18 -20.44 5.76
N GLN A 96 -4.20 -21.15 6.26
CA GLN A 96 -4.87 -22.21 5.53
C GLN A 96 -5.76 -21.66 4.40
N GLU A 97 -6.56 -20.65 4.70
CA GLU A 97 -7.42 -19.98 3.72
C GLU A 97 -6.60 -19.33 2.61
N GLY A 98 -5.46 -18.74 2.99
CA GLY A 98 -4.54 -18.02 2.12
C GLY A 98 -3.50 -18.87 1.40
N ALA A 99 -3.58 -20.20 1.40
CA ALA A 99 -2.53 -21.10 0.86
C ALA A 99 -2.03 -20.72 -0.56
N LYS A 100 -2.87 -20.12 -1.41
CA LYS A 100 -2.49 -19.63 -2.75
C LYS A 100 -1.54 -18.42 -2.72
N PHE A 101 -1.42 -17.74 -1.56
CA PHE A 101 -0.52 -16.60 -1.35
C PHE A 101 0.67 -16.95 -0.46
N LYS A 102 0.96 -18.23 -0.26
CA LYS A 102 2.01 -18.71 0.66
C LYS A 102 3.37 -18.05 0.42
N ASP A 103 3.73 -17.81 -0.83
CA ASP A 103 4.99 -17.17 -1.20
C ASP A 103 5.13 -15.71 -0.72
N TYR A 104 4.01 -15.10 -0.29
CA TYR A 104 3.94 -13.73 0.21
C TYR A 104 3.60 -13.63 1.70
N PHE A 105 3.57 -14.75 2.44
CA PHE A 105 3.27 -14.74 3.87
C PHE A 105 4.32 -14.03 4.69
N GLU A 106 5.57 -14.07 4.24
CA GLU A 106 6.71 -13.36 4.81
C GLU A 106 7.59 -12.89 3.64
N HIS A 107 7.20 -11.79 3.02
CA HIS A 107 7.85 -11.30 1.82
C HIS A 107 8.18 -9.81 1.92
N ASP A 108 9.43 -9.46 1.63
CA ASP A 108 9.93 -8.10 1.62
C ASP A 108 10.69 -7.86 0.31
N GLU A 109 10.36 -6.78 -0.41
CA GLU A 109 11.10 -6.39 -1.60
C GLU A 109 11.13 -4.86 -1.77
N PRO A 110 12.21 -4.29 -2.36
CA PRO A 110 12.29 -2.85 -2.60
C PRO A 110 11.14 -2.36 -3.47
N LEU A 111 10.43 -1.31 -3.02
CA LEU A 111 9.22 -0.80 -3.67
C LEU A 111 9.42 -0.53 -5.16
N HIS A 112 10.49 0.20 -5.52
CA HIS A 112 10.74 0.61 -6.91
C HIS A 112 11.23 -0.53 -7.84
N LYS A 113 11.54 -1.72 -7.29
CA LYS A 113 12.01 -2.90 -8.03
C LYS A 113 10.99 -4.03 -8.03
N ALA A 114 9.88 -3.88 -7.32
CA ALA A 114 8.89 -4.93 -7.19
C ALA A 114 8.25 -5.26 -8.56
N PRO A 115 8.36 -6.51 -9.05
CA PRO A 115 7.78 -6.89 -10.34
C PRO A 115 6.25 -6.79 -10.33
N SER A 116 5.67 -6.32 -11.42
CA SER A 116 4.23 -6.06 -11.54
C SER A 116 3.36 -7.24 -11.16
N HIS A 117 3.71 -8.46 -11.58
CA HIS A 117 2.93 -9.66 -11.25
C HIS A 117 2.94 -9.97 -9.75
N ARG A 118 4.03 -9.69 -9.01
CA ARG A 118 4.10 -9.86 -7.55
C ARG A 118 3.29 -8.79 -6.84
N VAL A 119 3.44 -7.53 -7.27
CA VAL A 119 2.63 -6.42 -6.73
C VAL A 119 1.15 -6.74 -6.83
N LEU A 120 0.67 -7.17 -8.01
CA LEU A 120 -0.73 -7.52 -8.22
C LEU A 120 -1.17 -8.72 -7.38
N ALA A 121 -0.30 -9.73 -7.21
CA ALA A 121 -0.58 -10.88 -6.35
C ALA A 121 -0.70 -10.47 -4.87
N MET A 122 0.21 -9.64 -4.35
CA MET A 122 0.16 -9.13 -2.98
C MET A 122 -1.07 -8.23 -2.76
N LEU A 123 -1.38 -7.33 -3.70
CA LEU A 123 -2.58 -6.49 -3.62
C LEU A 123 -3.87 -7.32 -3.63
N ARG A 124 -3.92 -8.38 -4.43
CA ARG A 124 -5.03 -9.33 -4.42
C ARG A 124 -5.14 -10.03 -3.07
N GLY A 125 -4.04 -10.50 -2.49
CA GLY A 125 -4.02 -11.11 -1.15
C GLY A 125 -4.51 -10.16 -0.07
N ARG A 126 -4.16 -8.87 -0.15
CA ARG A 126 -4.69 -7.82 0.74
C ARG A 126 -6.19 -7.62 0.55
N ASN A 127 -6.68 -7.54 -0.68
CA ASN A 127 -8.10 -7.34 -0.97
C ASN A 127 -8.97 -8.54 -0.54
N GLU A 128 -8.39 -9.75 -0.54
CA GLU A 128 -9.03 -10.96 -0.03
C GLU A 128 -8.91 -11.09 1.51
N GLY A 129 -8.26 -10.13 2.20
CA GLY A 129 -8.09 -10.13 3.65
C GLY A 129 -7.09 -11.18 4.16
N ILE A 130 -6.21 -11.68 3.31
CA ILE A 130 -5.20 -12.69 3.62
C ILE A 130 -3.85 -12.06 3.99
N LEU A 131 -3.48 -10.97 3.31
CA LEU A 131 -2.20 -10.30 3.51
C LEU A 131 -2.39 -8.89 4.06
N ASN A 132 -1.50 -8.51 4.98
CA ASN A 132 -1.25 -7.12 5.34
C ASN A 132 -0.07 -6.62 4.52
N LEU A 133 -0.23 -5.44 3.91
CA LEU A 133 0.84 -4.76 3.19
C LEU A 133 1.20 -3.48 3.91
N ALA A 134 2.49 -3.20 4.02
CA ALA A 134 3.03 -1.98 4.60
C ALA A 134 4.26 -1.50 3.83
N LEU A 135 4.51 -0.20 3.84
CA LEU A 135 5.78 0.38 3.42
C LEU A 135 6.65 0.63 4.64
N VAL A 136 7.83 0.04 4.65
CA VAL A 136 8.79 0.17 5.76
C VAL A 136 10.10 0.77 5.27
N THR A 137 10.74 1.59 6.11
CA THR A 137 12.05 2.19 5.87
C THR A 137 12.92 1.99 7.10
N GLY A 138 14.07 1.35 6.92
CA GLY A 138 14.98 1.07 8.04
C GLY A 138 14.47 -0.02 8.98
N ASP A 139 15.14 -0.17 10.12
CA ASP A 139 14.75 -1.10 11.18
C ASP A 139 13.61 -0.52 12.03
N ASP A 140 12.66 -1.36 12.40
CA ASP A 140 11.44 -0.97 13.15
C ASP A 140 11.72 -0.32 14.52
N GLU A 141 12.94 -0.45 15.05
CA GLU A 141 13.34 0.06 16.38
C GLU A 141 13.95 1.47 16.38
N SER A 142 14.33 2.01 15.21
CA SER A 142 14.94 3.33 15.10
C SER A 142 13.93 4.41 14.70
N ALA A 143 14.26 5.69 15.00
CA ALA A 143 13.47 6.82 14.48
C ALA A 143 13.43 6.76 12.96
N SER A 144 12.24 6.90 12.37
CA SER A 144 12.08 6.84 10.92
C SER A 144 12.98 7.90 10.24
N PRO A 145 13.75 7.53 9.20
CA PRO A 145 14.52 8.50 8.42
C PRO A 145 13.65 9.66 7.89
N CYS A 146 12.37 9.43 7.70
CA CYS A 146 11.40 10.46 7.30
C CYS A 146 11.26 11.56 8.36
N GLU A 147 11.37 11.26 9.65
CA GLU A 147 11.39 12.28 10.71
C GLU A 147 12.62 13.20 10.56
N GLY A 148 13.78 12.64 10.21
CA GLY A 148 14.99 13.41 9.90
C GLY A 148 14.81 14.33 8.69
N ILE A 149 14.18 13.85 7.62
CA ILE A 149 13.86 14.65 6.42
C ILE A 149 12.94 15.82 6.78
N ILE A 150 11.90 15.58 7.60
CA ILE A 150 10.98 16.61 8.07
C ILE A 150 11.74 17.66 8.90
N ALA A 151 12.52 17.23 9.90
CA ALA A 151 13.30 18.14 10.76
C ALA A 151 14.29 18.99 9.94
N HIS A 152 14.99 18.39 8.99
CA HIS A 152 15.93 19.09 8.11
C HIS A 152 15.23 20.10 7.19
N HIS A 153 14.10 19.70 6.58
CA HIS A 153 13.31 20.60 5.72
C HIS A 153 12.83 21.84 6.48
N LEU A 154 12.39 21.64 7.72
CA LEU A 154 11.94 22.71 8.62
C LEU A 154 13.10 23.50 9.26
N ARG A 155 14.35 23.15 8.96
CA ARG A 155 15.57 23.74 9.55
C ARG A 155 15.60 23.69 11.07
N LEU A 156 15.03 22.63 11.66
CA LEU A 156 15.02 22.41 13.09
C LEU A 156 16.40 21.88 13.55
N ASN A 157 17.25 22.80 14.00
CA ASN A 157 18.52 22.45 14.63
C ASN A 157 18.26 22.11 16.11
N LEU A 158 18.10 20.83 16.43
CA LEU A 158 17.88 20.35 17.79
C LEU A 158 19.20 20.39 18.56
N GLN A 159 19.36 21.38 19.45
CA GLN A 159 20.58 21.67 20.23
C GLN A 159 20.37 21.57 21.75
N ASN A 160 19.39 20.76 22.18
CA ASN A 160 18.97 20.63 23.59
C ASN A 160 18.44 21.92 24.21
N ARG A 161 17.84 22.81 23.43
CA ARG A 161 17.11 23.99 23.90
C ARG A 161 15.79 23.56 24.56
N PRO A 162 15.17 24.37 25.41
CA PRO A 162 13.95 24.00 26.14
C PRO A 162 12.81 23.45 25.26
N ALA A 163 12.54 24.06 24.10
CA ALA A 163 11.46 23.62 23.22
C ALA A 163 11.85 22.47 22.28
N ASP A 164 13.12 22.08 22.16
CA ASP A 164 13.58 21.10 21.17
C ASP A 164 12.93 19.73 21.33
N LYS A 165 12.77 19.25 22.57
CA LYS A 165 12.09 17.98 22.84
C LYS A 165 10.63 17.99 22.40
N TRP A 166 9.95 19.10 22.62
CA TRP A 166 8.57 19.28 22.18
C TRP A 166 8.49 19.36 20.66
N LEU A 167 9.36 20.12 20.00
CA LEU A 167 9.44 20.21 18.53
C LEU A 167 9.76 18.86 17.89
N GLN A 168 10.66 18.07 18.46
CA GLN A 168 10.92 16.70 18.03
C GLN A 168 9.65 15.83 18.11
N GLY A 169 8.87 16.00 19.18
CA GLY A 169 7.56 15.37 19.32
C GLY A 169 6.57 15.80 18.21
N VAL A 170 6.58 17.10 17.82
CA VAL A 170 5.77 17.59 16.71
C VAL A 170 6.17 16.92 15.39
N VAL A 171 7.46 16.81 15.10
CA VAL A 171 7.99 16.13 13.90
C VAL A 171 7.56 14.66 13.87
N SER A 172 7.75 13.95 14.98
CA SER A 172 7.36 12.53 15.08
C SER A 172 5.86 12.33 14.88
N TRP A 173 5.02 13.20 15.46
CA TRP A 173 3.57 13.16 15.26
C TRP A 173 3.17 13.48 13.82
N THR A 174 3.83 14.49 13.20
CA THR A 174 3.59 14.82 11.80
C THR A 174 3.81 13.61 10.92
N TRP A 175 4.92 12.89 11.14
CA TRP A 175 5.19 11.66 10.40
C TRP A 175 4.19 10.56 10.74
N LYS A 176 4.13 10.13 12.00
CA LYS A 176 3.40 8.92 12.40
C LYS A 176 1.89 9.01 12.26
N ILE A 177 1.32 10.20 12.49
CA ILE A 177 -0.14 10.38 12.52
C ILE A 177 -0.70 10.93 11.20
N LYS A 178 0.08 11.74 10.49
CA LYS A 178 -0.44 12.43 9.30
C LYS A 178 0.18 11.92 8.02
N LEU A 179 1.50 11.92 7.90
CA LEU A 179 2.18 11.73 6.62
C LEU A 179 2.43 10.26 6.27
N SER A 180 2.71 9.37 7.23
CA SER A 180 3.03 7.97 6.94
C SER A 180 1.91 7.27 6.17
N LEU A 181 0.67 7.36 6.65
CA LEU A 181 -0.48 6.74 6.00
C LEU A 181 -0.80 7.40 4.64
N GLN A 182 -0.64 8.73 4.54
CA GLN A 182 -0.83 9.44 3.28
C GLN A 182 0.18 8.97 2.22
N MET A 183 1.46 8.92 2.56
CA MET A 183 2.53 8.47 1.67
C MET A 183 2.36 7.00 1.29
N GLU A 184 2.03 6.14 2.25
CA GLU A 184 1.77 4.73 1.97
C GLU A 184 0.62 4.55 0.98
N THR A 185 -0.50 5.23 1.20
CA THR A 185 -1.67 5.16 0.32
C THR A 185 -1.33 5.63 -1.10
N GLU A 186 -0.60 6.74 -1.21
CA GLU A 186 -0.21 7.33 -2.48
C GLU A 186 0.77 6.41 -3.25
N LEU A 187 1.81 5.91 -2.58
CA LEU A 187 2.84 5.09 -3.22
C LEU A 187 2.33 3.68 -3.58
N ILE A 188 1.49 3.08 -2.74
CA ILE A 188 0.80 1.82 -3.10
C ILE A 188 -0.15 2.05 -4.28
N GLY A 189 -0.84 3.18 -4.34
CA GLY A 189 -1.65 3.57 -5.49
C GLY A 189 -0.81 3.66 -6.77
N ARG A 190 0.31 4.38 -6.72
CA ARG A 190 1.24 4.55 -7.85
C ARG A 190 1.80 3.23 -8.37
N ILE A 191 2.28 2.35 -7.46
CA ILE A 191 2.83 1.06 -7.91
C ILE A 191 1.74 0.14 -8.46
N ARG A 192 0.50 0.21 -7.92
CA ARG A 192 -0.64 -0.53 -8.45
C ARG A 192 -0.95 -0.11 -9.89
N GLU A 193 -1.11 1.19 -10.15
CA GLU A 193 -1.38 1.71 -11.49
C GLU A 193 -0.32 1.27 -12.50
N SER A 194 0.96 1.41 -12.13
CA SER A 194 2.06 0.96 -12.98
C SER A 194 2.02 -0.55 -13.25
N ALA A 195 1.69 -1.36 -12.24
CA ALA A 195 1.60 -2.81 -12.37
C ALA A 195 0.39 -3.26 -13.23
N GLU A 196 -0.74 -2.58 -13.09
CA GLU A 196 -1.94 -2.81 -13.92
C GLU A 196 -1.67 -2.47 -15.38
N ASP A 197 -1.03 -1.34 -15.66
CA ASP A 197 -0.66 -0.91 -17.01
C ASP A 197 0.30 -1.92 -17.69
N GLU A 198 1.29 -2.41 -16.96
CA GLU A 198 2.21 -3.41 -17.47
C GLU A 198 1.50 -4.74 -17.74
N ALA A 199 0.64 -5.19 -16.82
CA ALA A 199 -0.13 -6.40 -16.99
C ALA A 199 -1.04 -6.34 -18.21
N ILE A 200 -1.70 -5.20 -18.49
CA ILE A 200 -2.51 -4.97 -19.67
C ILE A 200 -1.66 -5.08 -20.95
N LYS A 201 -0.47 -4.47 -20.96
CA LYS A 201 0.44 -4.53 -22.12
C LYS A 201 0.90 -5.97 -22.39
N VAL A 202 1.29 -6.71 -21.36
CA VAL A 202 1.70 -8.12 -21.48
C VAL A 202 0.54 -8.97 -21.98
N PHE A 203 -0.67 -8.77 -21.43
CA PHE A 203 -1.86 -9.47 -21.88
C PHE A 203 -2.16 -9.19 -23.36
N ALA A 204 -2.11 -7.91 -23.78
CA ALA A 204 -2.36 -7.53 -25.18
C ALA A 204 -1.33 -8.16 -26.13
N MET A 205 -0.05 -8.23 -25.75
CA MET A 205 0.98 -8.91 -26.54
C MET A 205 0.71 -10.41 -26.66
N ASN A 206 0.43 -11.08 -25.54
CA ASN A 206 0.13 -12.51 -25.53
C ASN A 206 -1.12 -12.83 -26.36
N LEU A 207 -2.17 -12.00 -26.25
CA LEU A 207 -3.38 -12.16 -27.04
C LEU A 207 -3.10 -11.98 -28.54
N LYS A 208 -2.28 -10.97 -28.91
CA LYS A 208 -1.87 -10.77 -30.30
C LYS A 208 -1.12 -11.99 -30.83
N ASP A 209 -0.17 -12.52 -30.06
CA ASP A 209 0.62 -13.69 -30.48
C ASP A 209 -0.27 -14.93 -30.66
N LEU A 210 -1.27 -15.12 -29.79
CA LEU A 210 -2.26 -16.19 -29.94
C LEU A 210 -3.11 -16.01 -31.19
N LEU A 211 -3.62 -14.80 -31.45
CA LEU A 211 -4.48 -14.50 -32.61
C LEU A 211 -3.69 -14.57 -33.93
N MET A 212 -2.40 -14.28 -33.90
CA MET A 212 -1.52 -14.33 -35.08
C MET A 212 -0.84 -15.68 -35.25
N ALA A 213 -1.05 -16.63 -34.33
CA ALA A 213 -0.51 -17.99 -34.45
C ALA A 213 -1.04 -18.69 -35.72
N ALA A 214 -0.20 -19.53 -36.31
CA ALA A 214 -0.62 -20.28 -37.51
C ALA A 214 -1.84 -21.16 -37.20
N PRO A 215 -2.88 -21.16 -38.06
CA PRO A 215 -4.05 -21.97 -37.82
C PRO A 215 -3.69 -23.47 -37.86
N ALA A 216 -4.32 -24.26 -37.01
CA ALA A 216 -4.12 -25.72 -36.96
C ALA A 216 -4.47 -26.45 -38.24
N GLY A 217 -5.16 -25.77 -39.14
CA GLY A 217 -5.70 -26.34 -40.40
C GLY A 217 -7.03 -27.05 -40.17
N MET A 218 -7.58 -27.59 -41.27
CA MET A 218 -8.87 -28.31 -41.25
C MET A 218 -8.65 -29.75 -40.73
N ARG A 219 -8.52 -29.90 -39.44
CA ARG A 219 -8.35 -31.22 -38.78
C ARG A 219 -9.08 -31.27 -37.43
N CYS A 220 -9.50 -32.47 -37.04
CA CYS A 220 -10.03 -32.71 -35.73
C CYS A 220 -8.95 -32.42 -34.69
N THR A 221 -9.26 -31.62 -33.66
CA THR A 221 -8.28 -31.14 -32.69
C THR A 221 -8.84 -31.29 -31.28
N MET A 222 -8.02 -31.84 -30.35
CA MET A 222 -8.31 -31.87 -28.94
C MET A 222 -7.49 -30.79 -28.25
N GLY A 223 -8.19 -29.85 -27.58
CA GLY A 223 -7.59 -28.80 -26.75
C GLY A 223 -7.68 -29.15 -25.28
N LEU A 224 -6.59 -28.89 -24.52
CA LEU A 224 -6.52 -29.09 -23.09
C LEU A 224 -6.16 -27.76 -22.39
N ASP A 225 -6.96 -27.38 -21.38
CA ASP A 225 -6.73 -26.22 -20.52
C ASP A 225 -6.44 -26.71 -19.08
N PRO A 226 -5.18 -26.77 -18.66
CA PRO A 226 -4.79 -27.31 -17.36
C PRO A 226 -5.16 -26.37 -16.21
N GLY A 227 -6.03 -26.84 -15.30
CA GLY A 227 -6.36 -26.19 -14.04
C GLY A 227 -6.00 -27.08 -12.86
N ILE A 228 -5.05 -26.65 -12.02
CA ILE A 228 -4.57 -27.49 -10.89
C ILE A 228 -5.70 -27.83 -9.92
N ARG A 229 -6.57 -26.88 -9.58
CA ARG A 229 -7.68 -27.09 -8.63
C ARG A 229 -9.01 -27.40 -9.30
N THR A 230 -9.26 -26.77 -10.45
CA THR A 230 -10.53 -26.86 -11.17
C THR A 230 -10.60 -28.05 -12.14
N GLY A 231 -9.50 -28.79 -12.24
CA GLY A 231 -9.34 -29.87 -13.22
C GLY A 231 -8.86 -29.37 -14.57
N VAL A 232 -8.47 -30.30 -15.42
CA VAL A 232 -8.10 -30.04 -16.82
C VAL A 232 -9.37 -30.08 -17.66
N LYS A 233 -9.71 -28.97 -18.28
CA LYS A 233 -10.80 -28.91 -19.24
C LYS A 233 -10.32 -29.43 -20.59
N VAL A 234 -11.10 -30.31 -21.20
CA VAL A 234 -10.80 -30.92 -22.49
C VAL A 234 -11.95 -30.59 -23.44
N ALA A 235 -11.64 -30.17 -24.65
CA ALA A 235 -12.62 -29.93 -25.72
C ALA A 235 -12.11 -30.56 -27.01
N VAL A 236 -13.00 -31.21 -27.77
CA VAL A 236 -12.73 -31.76 -29.09
C VAL A 236 -13.54 -31.00 -30.11
N VAL A 237 -12.86 -30.51 -31.13
CA VAL A 237 -13.49 -29.82 -32.26
C VAL A 237 -13.23 -30.59 -33.56
N ASP A 238 -14.19 -30.56 -34.47
CA ASP A 238 -14.05 -31.17 -35.82
C ASP A 238 -13.18 -30.31 -36.76
N ALA A 239 -13.01 -30.75 -37.98
CA ALA A 239 -12.21 -30.03 -38.98
C ALA A 239 -12.75 -28.63 -39.33
N THR A 240 -13.99 -28.32 -38.98
CA THR A 240 -14.59 -26.99 -39.21
C THR A 240 -14.51 -26.08 -37.99
N GLY A 241 -13.96 -26.58 -36.86
CA GLY A 241 -13.90 -25.86 -35.57
C GLY A 241 -15.17 -25.99 -34.72
N LYS A 242 -16.14 -26.81 -35.13
CA LYS A 242 -17.37 -27.06 -34.37
C LYS A 242 -17.06 -27.97 -33.17
N LEU A 243 -17.55 -27.60 -32.00
CA LEU A 243 -17.42 -28.43 -30.80
C LEU A 243 -18.13 -29.77 -30.97
N VAL A 244 -17.39 -30.86 -30.87
CA VAL A 244 -17.91 -32.24 -30.93
C VAL A 244 -18.27 -32.73 -29.52
N ASP A 245 -17.33 -32.56 -28.56
CA ASP A 245 -17.55 -32.96 -27.18
C ASP A 245 -16.59 -32.26 -26.24
N HIS A 246 -16.88 -32.31 -24.94
CA HIS A 246 -16.02 -31.72 -23.90
C HIS A 246 -16.11 -32.50 -22.59
N ALA A 247 -15.06 -32.43 -21.77
CA ALA A 247 -15.03 -33.02 -20.43
C ALA A 247 -14.10 -32.23 -19.50
N THR A 248 -14.25 -32.49 -18.19
CA THR A 248 -13.26 -32.03 -17.20
C THR A 248 -12.67 -33.26 -16.52
N ILE A 249 -11.35 -33.39 -16.55
CA ILE A 249 -10.62 -34.50 -15.94
C ILE A 249 -9.77 -33.98 -14.77
N TYR A 250 -9.46 -34.87 -13.82
CA TYR A 250 -8.76 -34.52 -12.57
C TYR A 250 -7.52 -35.42 -12.34
N PRO A 251 -6.50 -35.35 -13.21
CA PRO A 251 -5.33 -36.23 -13.07
C PRO A 251 -4.40 -35.83 -11.91
N PHE A 252 -4.53 -34.61 -11.35
CA PHE A 252 -3.67 -34.05 -10.30
C PHE A 252 -4.32 -34.06 -8.92
N GLU A 253 -3.49 -33.86 -7.89
CA GLU A 253 -3.94 -33.67 -6.51
C GLU A 253 -4.96 -32.49 -6.43
N PRO A 254 -5.96 -32.56 -5.53
CA PRO A 254 -6.17 -33.60 -4.52
C PRO A 254 -6.94 -34.82 -5.00
N LYS A 255 -7.58 -34.78 -6.18
CA LYS A 255 -8.45 -35.90 -6.66
C LYS A 255 -7.68 -37.09 -7.25
N ARG A 256 -6.55 -36.84 -7.92
CA ARG A 256 -5.66 -37.86 -8.53
C ARG A 256 -6.36 -38.99 -9.28
N GLN A 257 -7.38 -38.64 -10.09
CA GLN A 257 -8.19 -39.61 -10.83
C GLN A 257 -7.54 -39.94 -12.18
N ILE A 258 -6.34 -40.56 -12.19
CA ILE A 258 -5.53 -40.77 -13.39
C ILE A 258 -6.23 -41.74 -14.35
N ASP A 259 -6.63 -42.94 -13.87
CA ASP A 259 -7.23 -43.97 -14.73
C ASP A 259 -8.56 -43.49 -15.36
N GLN A 260 -9.39 -42.81 -14.58
CA GLN A 260 -10.63 -42.22 -15.07
C GLN A 260 -10.34 -41.13 -16.11
N SER A 261 -9.32 -40.30 -15.89
CA SER A 261 -8.91 -39.27 -16.83
C SER A 261 -8.44 -39.87 -18.16
N LEU A 262 -7.63 -40.92 -18.11
CA LEU A 262 -7.17 -41.65 -19.32
C LEU A 262 -8.32 -42.26 -20.08
N LYS A 263 -9.28 -42.87 -19.38
CA LYS A 263 -10.49 -43.45 -19.98
C LYS A 263 -11.30 -42.39 -20.72
N THR A 264 -11.56 -41.24 -20.05
CA THR A 264 -12.29 -40.13 -20.65
C THR A 264 -11.57 -39.56 -21.89
N LEU A 265 -10.25 -39.40 -21.83
CA LEU A 265 -9.46 -38.95 -22.98
C LEU A 265 -9.55 -39.94 -24.16
N SER A 266 -9.43 -41.24 -23.86
CA SER A 266 -9.58 -42.29 -24.88
C SER A 266 -10.95 -42.29 -25.55
N GLU A 267 -12.02 -42.12 -24.77
CA GLU A 267 -13.39 -42.00 -25.29
C GLU A 267 -13.57 -40.74 -26.19
N LEU A 268 -12.95 -39.62 -25.79
CA LEU A 268 -12.98 -38.39 -26.58
C LEU A 268 -12.15 -38.49 -27.87
N CYS A 269 -11.08 -39.28 -27.90
CA CYS A 269 -10.30 -39.51 -29.12
C CYS A 269 -11.02 -40.40 -30.16
N GLN A 270 -12.06 -41.15 -29.74
CA GLN A 270 -12.83 -42.01 -30.64
C GLN A 270 -14.03 -41.31 -31.34
N LYS A 271 -14.31 -40.10 -30.92
CA LYS A 271 -15.35 -39.23 -31.47
C LYS A 271 -14.79 -38.30 -32.56
#